data_e3054635794c78b111efafeda379b05a
#
_entry.id   e3054635794c78b111efafeda379b05a
#
_cell.length_a   1.000
_cell.length_b   1.000
_cell.length_c   1.000
_cell.angle_alpha   90.00
_cell.angle_beta   90.00
_cell.angle_gamma   90.00
#
_symmetry.space_group_name_H-M   'P 1'
#
loop_
_entity.id
_entity.type
_entity.pdbx_description
1 polymer ?
#
loop_
_entity_poly.entity_id
_entity_poly.type
_entity_poly.pdbx_seq_one_letter_code
_entity_poly.pdbx_strand_id
1 'polypeptide(L)'
;MKKFDIAKTIQLIVFIIITLICAGLILMNPELYHLIASDSRVQMICVLLWAVLFISFLFIALDFSLLSSWKKDFRELNFAVHSDPVAGIANRFSCDAIIDKYLDKPLPKNMCCIMFDLTNIAEINKAFGHVQGNVLIRDFSNILRVTSLKLCFVGRNGGNKFIALFEDTDQDKIDIFLSRVETKVAEHNKRKNSHPIEYRYGIAFHESDEKLTVTDLIALSFKRIPSDTDTVKAE
;
A
#
# COMPACT_ATOMS: atom_id res chain seq x y z
N MET A 1 -2.08 11.85 -10.54
CA MET A 1 -0.84 11.21 -11.01
C MET A 1 -1.00 10.50 -12.35
N LYS A 2 -1.89 9.53 -12.55
CA LYS A 2 -2.07 8.85 -13.88
C LYS A 2 -2.28 9.78 -15.07
N LYS A 3 -3.06 10.86 -14.92
CA LYS A 3 -3.31 11.85 -16.01
C LYS A 3 -2.05 12.58 -16.44
N PHE A 4 -1.15 12.91 -15.52
CA PHE A 4 0.11 13.60 -15.81
C PHE A 4 1.10 12.69 -16.56
N ASP A 5 1.16 11.40 -16.19
CA ASP A 5 1.99 10.42 -16.88
C ASP A 5 1.57 10.20 -18.32
N ILE A 6 0.26 10.10 -18.54
CA ILE A 6 -0.32 9.98 -19.87
C ILE A 6 0.03 11.20 -20.71
N ALA A 7 -0.10 12.41 -20.17
CA ALA A 7 0.22 13.64 -20.88
C ALA A 7 1.70 13.70 -21.29
N LYS A 8 2.65 13.33 -20.42
CA LYS A 8 4.08 13.27 -20.73
C LYS A 8 4.42 12.20 -21.78
N THR A 9 3.79 11.05 -21.70
CA THR A 9 3.95 9.99 -22.72
C THR A 9 3.43 10.45 -24.08
N ILE A 10 2.28 11.12 -24.13
CA ILE A 10 1.73 11.70 -25.36
C ILE A 10 2.69 12.76 -25.90
N GLN A 11 3.22 13.65 -25.07
CA GLN A 11 4.19 14.68 -25.47
C GLN A 11 5.42 14.06 -26.15
N LEU A 12 5.98 12.98 -25.58
CA LEU A 12 7.12 12.27 -26.16
C LEU A 12 6.78 11.62 -27.51
N ILE A 13 5.63 10.98 -27.61
CA ILE A 13 5.17 10.33 -28.86
C ILE A 13 4.98 11.39 -29.95
N VAL A 14 4.31 12.50 -29.65
CA VAL A 14 4.09 13.59 -30.60
C VAL A 14 5.42 14.19 -31.04
N PHE A 15 6.38 14.40 -30.12
CA PHE A 15 7.71 14.88 -30.46
C PHE A 15 8.45 13.94 -31.44
N ILE A 16 8.43 12.63 -31.17
CA ILE A 16 9.05 11.62 -32.05
C ILE A 16 8.40 11.64 -33.44
N ILE A 17 7.06 11.67 -33.49
CA ILE A 17 6.32 11.69 -34.78
C ILE A 17 6.69 12.94 -35.59
N ILE A 18 6.68 14.12 -35.00
CA ILE A 18 7.05 15.37 -35.67
C ILE A 18 8.49 15.30 -36.20
N THR A 19 9.43 14.82 -35.37
CA THR A 19 10.84 14.69 -35.76
C THR A 19 11.01 13.73 -36.95
N LEU A 20 10.30 12.60 -36.94
CA LEU A 20 10.33 11.62 -38.05
C LEU A 20 9.70 12.18 -39.33
N ILE A 21 8.60 12.93 -39.21
CA ILE A 21 7.98 13.60 -40.38
C ILE A 21 8.94 14.63 -40.97
N CYS A 22 9.57 15.49 -40.16
CA CYS A 22 10.54 16.47 -40.64
C CYS A 22 11.73 15.81 -41.35
N ALA A 23 12.29 14.73 -40.75
CA ALA A 23 13.37 13.99 -41.37
C ALA A 23 12.94 13.33 -42.70
N GLY A 24 11.75 12.74 -42.72
CA GLY A 24 11.19 12.10 -43.95
C GLY A 24 10.97 13.12 -45.06
N LEU A 25 10.42 14.29 -44.79
CA LEU A 25 10.22 15.37 -45.79
C LEU A 25 11.53 15.83 -46.40
N ILE A 26 12.61 15.96 -45.61
CA ILE A 26 13.95 16.33 -46.14
C ILE A 26 14.49 15.23 -47.04
N LEU A 27 14.38 13.98 -46.62
CA LEU A 27 14.92 12.82 -47.38
C LEU A 27 14.14 12.52 -48.67
N MET A 28 12.81 12.74 -48.63
CA MET A 28 11.94 12.44 -49.81
C MET A 28 11.92 13.58 -50.86
N ASN A 29 12.48 14.76 -50.53
CA ASN A 29 12.54 15.88 -51.46
C ASN A 29 13.97 16.13 -51.95
N PRO A 30 14.35 15.65 -53.16
CA PRO A 30 15.72 15.77 -53.68
C PRO A 30 16.15 17.25 -53.86
N GLU A 31 15.22 18.16 -54.27
CA GLU A 31 15.52 19.56 -54.47
C GLU A 31 15.86 20.21 -53.13
N LEU A 32 15.10 19.90 -52.07
CA LEU A 32 15.38 20.42 -50.73
C LEU A 32 16.71 19.88 -50.19
N TYR A 33 17.00 18.61 -50.41
CA TYR A 33 18.27 17.99 -50.04
C TYR A 33 19.46 18.67 -50.73
N HIS A 34 19.35 18.90 -52.07
CA HIS A 34 20.39 19.61 -52.81
C HIS A 34 20.57 21.06 -52.39
N LEU A 35 19.49 21.77 -52.06
CA LEU A 35 19.54 23.09 -51.55
C LEU A 35 20.30 23.18 -50.19
N ILE A 36 19.99 22.28 -49.29
CA ILE A 36 20.67 22.15 -47.98
C ILE A 36 22.15 21.83 -48.19
N ALA A 37 22.50 20.97 -49.14
CA ALA A 37 23.86 20.56 -49.39
C ALA A 37 24.70 21.62 -50.11
N SER A 38 24.09 22.48 -50.93
CA SER A 38 24.78 23.49 -51.75
C SER A 38 24.98 24.86 -51.10
N ASP A 39 24.07 25.25 -50.16
CA ASP A 39 24.13 26.55 -49.49
C ASP A 39 24.57 26.40 -48.03
N SER A 40 25.77 26.90 -47.72
CA SER A 40 26.32 26.85 -46.35
C SER A 40 25.46 27.53 -45.29
N ARG A 41 24.67 28.57 -45.67
CA ARG A 41 23.79 29.26 -44.73
C ARG A 41 22.56 28.41 -44.39
N VAL A 42 21.99 27.76 -45.40
CA VAL A 42 20.87 26.84 -45.24
C VAL A 42 21.29 25.62 -44.39
N GLN A 43 22.50 25.09 -44.68
CA GLN A 43 23.06 23.97 -43.90
C GLN A 43 23.22 24.36 -42.43
N MET A 44 23.75 25.54 -42.14
CA MET A 44 23.93 26.01 -40.75
C MET A 44 22.59 26.16 -40.02
N ILE A 45 21.54 26.70 -40.70
CA ILE A 45 20.20 26.79 -40.13
C ILE A 45 19.63 25.40 -39.80
N CYS A 46 19.78 24.44 -40.71
CA CYS A 46 19.34 23.07 -40.49
C CYS A 46 20.05 22.43 -39.27
N VAL A 47 21.36 22.59 -39.16
CA VAL A 47 22.13 22.09 -37.99
C VAL A 47 21.65 22.72 -36.69
N LEU A 48 21.38 24.02 -36.67
CA LEU A 48 20.83 24.70 -35.49
C LEU A 48 19.44 24.16 -35.12
N LEU A 49 18.56 23.95 -36.09
CA LEU A 49 17.22 23.38 -35.85
C LEU A 49 17.32 21.97 -35.27
N TRP A 50 18.18 21.12 -35.82
CA TRP A 50 18.41 19.78 -35.28
C TRP A 50 19.02 19.84 -33.88
N ALA A 51 19.92 20.77 -33.60
CA ALA A 51 20.45 20.97 -32.26
C ALA A 51 19.35 21.35 -31.24
N VAL A 52 18.44 22.27 -31.63
CA VAL A 52 17.29 22.63 -30.78
C VAL A 52 16.36 21.45 -30.55
N LEU A 53 16.07 20.65 -31.57
CA LEU A 53 15.27 19.42 -31.39
C LEU A 53 15.95 18.43 -30.46
N PHE A 54 17.26 18.23 -30.60
CA PHE A 54 18.03 17.34 -29.73
C PHE A 54 18.02 17.83 -28.27
N ILE A 55 18.24 19.13 -28.04
CA ILE A 55 18.15 19.72 -26.70
C ILE A 55 16.75 19.55 -26.12
N SER A 56 15.69 19.78 -26.91
CA SER A 56 14.30 19.57 -26.49
C SER A 56 14.03 18.11 -26.10
N PHE A 57 14.59 17.16 -26.86
CA PHE A 57 14.51 15.74 -26.49
C PHE A 57 15.19 15.44 -25.15
N LEU A 58 16.39 16.00 -24.91
CA LEU A 58 17.08 15.85 -23.62
C LEU A 58 16.26 16.40 -22.46
N PHE A 59 15.62 17.57 -22.62
CA PHE A 59 14.74 18.11 -21.59
C PHE A 59 13.54 17.19 -21.30
N ILE A 60 12.90 16.64 -22.33
CA ILE A 60 11.80 15.69 -22.15
C ILE A 60 12.29 14.43 -21.41
N ALA A 61 13.46 13.91 -21.75
CA ALA A 61 14.06 12.74 -21.10
C ALA A 61 14.41 13.02 -19.63
N LEU A 62 14.97 14.20 -19.33
CA LEU A 62 15.24 14.63 -17.96
C LEU A 62 13.97 14.78 -17.14
N ASP A 63 12.94 15.41 -17.69
CA ASP A 63 11.62 15.53 -17.05
C ASP A 63 11.05 14.16 -16.68
N PHE A 64 11.17 13.18 -17.57
CA PHE A 64 10.69 11.83 -17.34
C PHE A 64 11.48 11.12 -16.22
N SER A 65 12.81 11.32 -16.21
CA SER A 65 13.69 10.78 -15.15
C SER A 65 13.36 11.39 -13.79
N LEU A 66 13.26 12.72 -13.71
CA LEU A 66 12.92 13.44 -12.47
C LEU A 66 11.54 13.01 -11.94
N LEU A 67 10.55 12.90 -12.82
CA LEU A 67 9.21 12.47 -12.45
C LEU A 67 9.21 11.03 -11.88
N SER A 68 10.02 10.16 -12.44
CA SER A 68 10.18 8.78 -11.96
C SER A 68 10.79 8.73 -10.55
N SER A 69 11.84 9.52 -10.30
CA SER A 69 12.46 9.66 -8.97
C SER A 69 11.46 10.20 -7.94
N TRP A 70 10.79 11.30 -8.26
CA TRP A 70 9.79 11.89 -7.35
C TRP A 70 8.67 10.93 -6.99
N LYS A 71 8.23 10.08 -7.92
CA LYS A 71 7.22 9.06 -7.64
C LYS A 71 7.74 7.98 -6.70
N LYS A 72 9.01 7.63 -6.80
CA LYS A 72 9.63 6.69 -5.90
C LYS A 72 9.70 7.28 -4.50
N ASP A 73 10.25 8.49 -4.36
CA ASP A 73 10.40 9.20 -3.09
C ASP A 73 9.04 9.44 -2.42
N PHE A 74 8.01 9.83 -3.20
CA PHE A 74 6.66 10.01 -2.68
C PHE A 74 6.04 8.70 -2.19
N ARG A 75 6.29 7.56 -2.87
CA ARG A 75 5.81 6.25 -2.41
C ARG A 75 6.52 5.81 -1.15
N GLU A 76 7.82 6.00 -1.05
CA GLU A 76 8.63 5.68 0.13
C GLU A 76 8.17 6.54 1.33
N LEU A 77 7.99 7.84 1.12
CA LEU A 77 7.49 8.75 2.16
C LEU A 77 6.07 8.36 2.61
N ASN A 78 5.17 8.10 1.67
CA ASN A 78 3.80 7.68 1.97
C ASN A 78 3.77 6.34 2.72
N PHE A 79 4.64 5.40 2.34
CA PHE A 79 4.80 4.13 3.07
C PHE A 79 5.33 4.37 4.48
N ALA A 80 6.35 5.21 4.66
CA ALA A 80 6.93 5.53 5.96
C ALA A 80 5.93 6.21 6.91
N VAL A 81 5.05 7.08 6.38
CA VAL A 81 4.03 7.77 7.18
C VAL A 81 2.86 6.84 7.57
N HIS A 82 2.45 5.93 6.70
CA HIS A 82 1.23 5.15 6.86
C HIS A 82 1.43 3.69 7.26
N SER A 83 2.67 3.18 7.22
CA SER A 83 2.96 1.78 7.54
C SER A 83 3.79 1.66 8.82
N ASP A 84 3.55 0.61 9.57
CA ASP A 84 4.39 0.23 10.70
C ASP A 84 5.72 -0.37 10.19
N PRO A 85 6.88 0.14 10.63
CA PRO A 85 8.17 -0.29 10.09
C PRO A 85 8.52 -1.75 10.45
N VAL A 86 7.94 -2.29 11.51
CA VAL A 86 8.15 -3.68 11.93
C VAL A 86 7.12 -4.60 11.28
N ALA A 87 5.86 -4.22 11.34
CA ALA A 87 4.74 -5.04 10.89
C ALA A 87 4.54 -5.00 9.35
N GLY A 88 4.89 -3.92 8.67
CA GLY A 88 4.69 -3.76 7.22
C GLY A 88 3.23 -3.65 6.78
N ILE A 89 2.31 -3.43 7.73
CA ILE A 89 0.89 -3.11 7.52
C ILE A 89 0.60 -1.69 8.01
N ALA A 90 -0.63 -1.22 7.90
CA ALA A 90 -1.02 0.09 8.39
C ALA A 90 -0.59 0.30 9.85
N ASN A 91 0.02 1.45 10.13
CA ASN A 91 0.44 1.82 11.49
C ASN A 91 -0.73 2.44 12.28
N ARG A 92 -0.47 2.81 13.54
CA ARG A 92 -1.46 3.43 14.42
C ARG A 92 -2.05 4.70 13.82
N PHE A 93 -1.24 5.57 13.21
CA PHE A 93 -1.73 6.78 12.53
C PHE A 93 -2.76 6.46 11.44
N SER A 94 -2.53 5.42 10.66
CA SER A 94 -3.47 4.97 9.64
C SER A 94 -4.72 4.32 10.23
N CYS A 95 -4.59 3.64 11.38
CA CYS A 95 -5.75 3.14 12.13
C CYS A 95 -6.60 4.30 12.63
N ASP A 96 -5.98 5.32 13.23
CA ASP A 96 -6.68 6.51 13.73
C ASP A 96 -7.37 7.27 12.57
N ALA A 97 -6.70 7.43 11.44
CA ALA A 97 -7.28 8.09 10.24
C ALA A 97 -8.53 7.37 9.68
N ILE A 98 -8.58 6.04 9.77
CA ILE A 98 -9.80 5.30 9.38
C ILE A 98 -10.92 5.44 10.41
N ILE A 99 -10.56 5.52 11.70
CA ILE A 99 -11.51 5.77 12.79
C ILE A 99 -12.12 7.17 12.65
N ASP A 100 -11.29 8.18 12.39
CA ASP A 100 -11.70 9.59 12.19
C ASP A 100 -12.73 9.74 11.05
N LYS A 101 -12.66 8.89 10.04
CA LYS A 101 -13.66 8.86 8.94
C LYS A 101 -15.09 8.68 9.45
N TYR A 102 -15.27 8.06 10.62
CA TYR A 102 -16.57 7.67 11.19
C TYR A 102 -16.91 8.37 12.51
N LEU A 103 -16.04 9.26 13.06
CA LEU A 103 -16.24 9.88 14.38
C LEU A 103 -17.58 10.62 14.51
N ASP A 104 -17.96 11.39 13.47
CA ASP A 104 -19.18 12.22 13.49
C ASP A 104 -20.26 11.69 12.52
N LYS A 105 -20.19 10.43 12.16
CA LYS A 105 -21.11 9.83 11.20
C LYS A 105 -21.77 8.59 11.80
N PRO A 106 -23.01 8.30 11.41
CA PRO A 106 -23.61 7.01 11.74
C PRO A 106 -22.74 5.89 11.14
N LEU A 107 -22.50 4.86 11.92
CA LEU A 107 -21.76 3.69 11.44
C LEU A 107 -22.51 3.02 10.27
N PRO A 108 -21.80 2.53 9.26
CA PRO A 108 -22.39 1.67 8.26
C PRO A 108 -23.07 0.47 8.92
N LYS A 109 -24.22 0.08 8.37
CA LYS A 109 -24.85 -1.20 8.76
C LYS A 109 -23.84 -2.32 8.48
N ASN A 110 -23.82 -3.29 9.38
CA ASN A 110 -22.91 -4.46 9.26
C ASN A 110 -21.40 -4.11 9.33
N MET A 111 -21.05 -3.04 10.02
CA MET A 111 -19.65 -2.78 10.34
C MET A 111 -19.18 -3.75 11.43
N CYS A 112 -17.98 -4.34 11.25
CA CYS A 112 -17.38 -5.24 12.22
C CYS A 112 -15.96 -4.82 12.55
N CYS A 113 -15.61 -4.90 13.83
CA CYS A 113 -14.25 -4.72 14.32
C CYS A 113 -13.77 -6.01 14.98
N ILE A 114 -12.58 -6.47 14.59
CA ILE A 114 -11.88 -7.57 15.26
C ILE A 114 -10.58 -7.01 15.80
N MET A 115 -10.38 -7.14 17.11
CA MET A 115 -9.13 -6.80 17.76
C MET A 115 -8.34 -8.06 18.07
N PHE A 116 -7.12 -8.15 17.57
CA PHE A 116 -6.20 -9.24 17.86
C PHE A 116 -5.17 -8.83 18.90
N ASP A 117 -4.79 -9.78 19.74
CA ASP A 117 -3.74 -9.67 20.73
C ASP A 117 -2.73 -10.80 20.55
N LEU A 118 -1.50 -10.45 20.16
CA LEU A 118 -0.39 -11.41 20.02
C LEU A 118 0.22 -11.65 21.42
N THR A 119 -0.03 -12.83 21.99
CA THR A 119 0.14 -13.06 23.45
C THR A 119 1.57 -13.39 23.86
N ASN A 120 2.31 -14.14 23.06
CA ASN A 120 3.64 -14.67 23.42
C ASN A 120 4.84 -13.79 23.07
N ILE A 121 4.63 -12.54 22.64
CA ILE A 121 5.71 -11.59 22.30
C ILE A 121 6.67 -11.37 23.46
N ALA A 122 6.15 -11.23 24.69
CA ALA A 122 6.98 -10.95 25.86
C ALA A 122 7.92 -12.13 26.17
N GLU A 123 7.45 -13.34 26.01
CA GLU A 123 8.24 -14.57 26.22
C GLU A 123 9.34 -14.70 25.16
N ILE A 124 9.00 -14.48 23.90
CA ILE A 124 9.96 -14.51 22.79
C ILE A 124 11.01 -13.42 22.97
N ASN A 125 10.62 -12.20 23.35
CA ASN A 125 11.58 -11.11 23.62
C ASN A 125 12.54 -11.47 24.77
N LYS A 126 12.02 -12.09 25.83
CA LYS A 126 12.82 -12.50 26.98
C LYS A 126 13.79 -13.64 26.65
N ALA A 127 13.35 -14.62 25.86
CA ALA A 127 14.13 -15.81 25.54
C ALA A 127 15.14 -15.58 24.39
N PHE A 128 14.77 -14.78 23.38
CA PHE A 128 15.50 -14.68 22.11
C PHE A 128 15.83 -13.24 21.69
N GLY A 129 15.43 -12.24 22.51
CA GLY A 129 15.67 -10.82 22.24
C GLY A 129 14.64 -10.17 21.34
N HIS A 130 14.64 -8.81 21.34
CA HIS A 130 13.64 -7.99 20.62
C HIS A 130 13.63 -8.19 19.10
N VAL A 131 14.74 -8.60 18.51
CA VAL A 131 14.82 -8.90 17.06
C VAL A 131 13.87 -10.03 16.70
N GLN A 132 13.82 -11.09 17.53
CA GLN A 132 12.94 -12.23 17.30
C GLN A 132 11.47 -11.90 17.56
N GLY A 133 11.17 -11.08 18.56
CA GLY A 133 9.81 -10.55 18.73
C GLY A 133 9.35 -9.69 17.57
N ASN A 134 10.24 -8.91 16.94
CA ASN A 134 9.94 -8.15 15.73
C ASN A 134 9.69 -9.08 14.53
N VAL A 135 10.38 -10.21 14.43
CA VAL A 135 10.09 -11.24 13.40
C VAL A 135 8.69 -11.81 13.63
N LEU A 136 8.33 -12.15 14.86
CA LEU A 136 6.99 -12.67 15.19
C LEU A 136 5.88 -11.68 14.82
N ILE A 137 6.05 -10.38 15.15
CA ILE A 137 5.15 -9.30 14.74
C ILE A 137 5.00 -9.26 13.22
N ARG A 138 6.10 -9.31 12.48
CA ARG A 138 6.11 -9.26 11.02
C ARG A 138 5.39 -10.47 10.41
N ASP A 139 5.63 -11.66 10.94
CA ASP A 139 5.03 -12.89 10.44
C ASP A 139 3.52 -12.89 10.64
N PHE A 140 3.04 -12.54 11.84
CA PHE A 140 1.61 -12.37 12.09
C PHE A 140 0.97 -11.29 11.23
N SER A 141 1.62 -10.15 11.09
CA SER A 141 1.16 -9.06 10.22
C SER A 141 1.04 -9.47 8.76
N ASN A 142 1.99 -10.26 8.25
CA ASN A 142 1.93 -10.80 6.90
C ASN A 142 0.74 -11.75 6.72
N ILE A 143 0.44 -12.55 7.71
CA ILE A 143 -0.76 -13.42 7.70
C ILE A 143 -2.01 -12.55 7.62
N LEU A 144 -2.16 -11.56 8.51
CA LEU A 144 -3.31 -10.66 8.50
C LEU A 144 -3.44 -9.92 7.14
N ARG A 145 -2.34 -9.43 6.60
CA ARG A 145 -2.31 -8.72 5.31
C ARG A 145 -2.78 -9.58 4.15
N VAL A 146 -2.35 -10.85 4.10
CA VAL A 146 -2.73 -11.75 3.00
C VAL A 146 -4.17 -12.22 3.12
N THR A 147 -4.63 -12.49 4.34
CA THR A 147 -5.99 -12.99 4.60
C THR A 147 -7.05 -11.89 4.47
N SER A 148 -6.70 -10.62 4.75
CA SER A 148 -7.60 -9.47 4.66
C SER A 148 -7.84 -8.94 3.24
N LEU A 149 -7.10 -9.41 2.24
CA LEU A 149 -7.18 -8.90 0.86
C LEU A 149 -8.62 -8.83 0.35
N LYS A 150 -9.07 -7.62 0.00
CA LYS A 150 -10.41 -7.30 -0.48
C LYS A 150 -11.56 -7.55 0.51
N LEU A 151 -11.27 -7.85 1.77
CA LEU A 151 -12.27 -8.10 2.80
C LEU A 151 -12.35 -6.96 3.81
N CYS A 152 -11.21 -6.55 4.37
CA CYS A 152 -11.19 -5.57 5.45
C CYS A 152 -9.88 -4.78 5.45
N PHE A 153 -9.90 -3.66 6.18
CA PHE A 153 -8.69 -2.95 6.57
C PHE A 153 -8.00 -3.71 7.70
N VAL A 154 -6.66 -3.78 7.67
CA VAL A 154 -5.86 -4.29 8.79
C VAL A 154 -4.73 -3.33 9.13
N GLY A 155 -4.49 -3.14 10.43
CA GLY A 155 -3.44 -2.29 10.94
C GLY A 155 -2.91 -2.74 12.31
N ARG A 156 -1.71 -2.27 12.65
CA ARG A 156 -1.14 -2.43 13.99
C ARG A 156 -1.51 -1.23 14.84
N ASN A 157 -2.31 -1.47 15.87
CA ASN A 157 -2.80 -0.40 16.77
C ASN A 157 -1.83 -0.10 17.93
N GLY A 158 -0.59 -0.57 17.82
CA GLY A 158 0.48 -0.39 18.80
C GLY A 158 0.81 -1.66 19.60
N GLY A 159 2.05 -1.79 20.03
CA GLY A 159 2.52 -2.94 20.80
C GLY A 159 2.27 -4.27 20.09
N ASN A 160 1.52 -5.14 20.76
CA ASN A 160 1.11 -6.45 20.30
C ASN A 160 -0.36 -6.50 19.78
N LYS A 161 -1.00 -5.33 19.61
CA LYS A 161 -2.41 -5.23 19.22
C LYS A 161 -2.57 -4.92 17.73
N PHE A 162 -3.51 -5.64 17.08
CA PHE A 162 -3.83 -5.47 15.67
C PHE A 162 -5.33 -5.33 15.52
N ILE A 163 -5.75 -4.52 14.56
CA ILE A 163 -7.15 -4.28 14.24
C ILE A 163 -7.47 -4.77 12.84
N ALA A 164 -8.60 -5.44 12.67
CA ALA A 164 -9.24 -5.66 11.39
C ALA A 164 -10.61 -4.99 11.42
N LEU A 165 -10.86 -4.08 10.45
CA LEU A 165 -12.09 -3.30 10.37
C LEU A 165 -12.78 -3.59 9.04
N PHE A 166 -14.00 -4.10 9.13
CA PHE A 166 -14.88 -4.39 7.99
C PHE A 166 -15.92 -3.26 7.90
N GLU A 167 -15.99 -2.60 6.75
CA GLU A 167 -16.94 -1.49 6.54
C GLU A 167 -18.36 -1.97 6.17
N ASP A 168 -18.46 -3.12 5.50
CA ASP A 168 -19.71 -3.77 5.12
C ASP A 168 -19.48 -5.27 5.02
N THR A 169 -20.01 -6.03 5.98
CA THR A 169 -19.72 -7.46 6.10
C THR A 169 -20.94 -8.23 6.61
N ASP A 170 -20.89 -9.53 6.42
CA ASP A 170 -21.77 -10.52 6.99
C ASP A 170 -20.96 -11.51 7.85
N GLN A 171 -21.65 -12.36 8.60
CA GLN A 171 -21.00 -13.35 9.43
C GLN A 171 -20.14 -14.31 8.60
N ASP A 172 -20.59 -14.68 7.42
CA ASP A 172 -19.85 -15.62 6.55
C ASP A 172 -18.49 -15.08 6.14
N LYS A 173 -18.39 -13.77 5.82
CA LYS A 173 -17.10 -13.13 5.48
C LYS A 173 -16.16 -13.07 6.68
N ILE A 174 -16.70 -12.83 7.87
CA ILE A 174 -15.93 -12.85 9.12
C ILE A 174 -15.38 -14.24 9.36
N ASP A 175 -16.21 -15.28 9.25
CA ASP A 175 -15.82 -16.67 9.47
C ASP A 175 -14.79 -17.14 8.44
N ILE A 176 -14.94 -16.73 7.17
CA ILE A 176 -13.95 -16.99 6.11
C ILE A 176 -12.61 -16.31 6.46
N PHE A 177 -12.64 -15.06 6.91
CA PHE A 177 -11.41 -14.36 7.28
C PHE A 177 -10.70 -15.03 8.44
N LEU A 178 -11.42 -15.34 9.53
CA LEU A 178 -10.87 -15.98 10.72
C LEU A 178 -10.33 -17.39 10.41
N SER A 179 -11.06 -18.20 9.66
CA SER A 179 -10.62 -19.53 9.21
C SER A 179 -9.33 -19.45 8.38
N ARG A 180 -9.20 -18.44 7.51
CA ARG A 180 -7.96 -18.21 6.76
C ARG A 180 -6.80 -17.82 7.68
N VAL A 181 -7.04 -16.94 8.68
CA VAL A 181 -6.02 -16.56 9.67
C VAL A 181 -5.56 -17.78 10.44
N GLU A 182 -6.48 -18.58 10.98
CA GLU A 182 -6.20 -19.80 11.74
C GLU A 182 -5.39 -20.81 10.91
N THR A 183 -5.82 -21.07 9.67
CA THR A 183 -5.11 -21.96 8.75
C THR A 183 -3.68 -21.49 8.51
N LYS A 184 -3.49 -20.20 8.24
CA LYS A 184 -2.16 -19.63 7.97
C LYS A 184 -1.26 -19.61 9.20
N VAL A 185 -1.81 -19.38 10.40
CA VAL A 185 -1.07 -19.50 11.65
C VAL A 185 -0.68 -20.94 11.91
N ALA A 186 -1.59 -21.90 11.72
CA ALA A 186 -1.28 -23.32 11.85
C ALA A 186 -0.20 -23.79 10.86
N GLU A 187 -0.23 -23.32 9.60
CA GLU A 187 0.84 -23.56 8.61
C GLU A 187 2.17 -22.95 9.06
N HIS A 188 2.16 -21.74 9.61
CA HIS A 188 3.36 -21.08 10.14
C HIS A 188 3.95 -21.86 11.33
N ASN A 189 3.12 -22.25 12.27
CA ASN A 189 3.54 -22.94 13.50
C ASN A 189 4.10 -24.37 13.26
N LYS A 190 3.83 -24.96 12.09
CA LYS A 190 4.45 -26.24 11.67
C LYS A 190 5.89 -26.09 11.15
N ARG A 191 6.38 -24.88 10.93
CA ARG A 191 7.75 -24.64 10.40
C ARG A 191 8.79 -24.81 11.51
N LYS A 192 9.81 -25.62 11.26
CA LYS A 192 10.85 -25.95 12.26
C LYS A 192 11.69 -24.76 12.74
N ASN A 193 11.80 -23.68 11.94
CA ASN A 193 12.68 -22.55 12.21
C ASN A 193 11.92 -21.25 12.50
N SER A 194 10.64 -21.31 12.84
CA SER A 194 9.83 -20.16 13.22
C SER A 194 9.37 -20.25 14.66
N HIS A 195 9.25 -19.12 15.33
CA HIS A 195 8.61 -19.07 16.63
C HIS A 195 7.11 -19.25 16.45
N PRO A 196 6.43 -20.04 17.31
CA PRO A 196 4.99 -20.22 17.22
C PRO A 196 4.28 -18.88 17.42
N ILE A 197 3.24 -18.64 16.66
CA ILE A 197 2.35 -17.49 16.80
C ILE A 197 1.21 -17.91 17.71
N GLU A 198 1.06 -17.21 18.84
CA GLU A 198 -0.05 -17.37 19.77
C GLU A 198 -0.81 -16.05 19.85
N TYR A 199 -2.11 -16.10 19.61
CA TYR A 199 -2.95 -14.91 19.57
C TYR A 199 -4.35 -15.21 20.10
N ARG A 200 -4.99 -14.15 20.57
CA ARG A 200 -6.41 -14.10 20.94
C ARG A 200 -7.08 -13.01 20.16
N TYR A 201 -8.39 -13.06 20.05
CA TYR A 201 -9.14 -11.98 19.41
C TYR A 201 -10.49 -11.80 20.05
N GLY A 202 -11.03 -10.60 19.90
CA GLY A 202 -12.40 -10.25 20.25
C GLY A 202 -13.09 -9.59 19.08
N ILE A 203 -14.38 -9.87 18.90
CA ILE A 203 -15.20 -9.39 17.80
C ILE A 203 -16.30 -8.48 18.33
N ALA A 204 -16.52 -7.36 17.68
CA ALA A 204 -17.69 -6.52 17.87
C ALA A 204 -18.34 -6.26 16.50
N PHE A 205 -19.64 -6.49 16.43
CA PHE A 205 -20.46 -6.29 15.25
C PHE A 205 -21.48 -5.19 15.52
N HIS A 206 -21.67 -4.27 14.59
CA HIS A 206 -22.65 -3.21 14.67
C HIS A 206 -23.97 -3.68 14.05
N GLU A 207 -24.96 -3.90 14.88
CA GLU A 207 -26.33 -4.16 14.44
C GLU A 207 -27.09 -2.85 14.21
N SER A 208 -28.03 -2.84 13.26
CA SER A 208 -28.66 -1.63 12.73
C SER A 208 -29.44 -0.79 13.76
N ASP A 209 -29.74 -1.35 14.91
CA ASP A 209 -30.58 -0.71 15.94
C ASP A 209 -29.78 -0.13 17.12
N GLU A 210 -28.47 -0.38 17.16
CA GLU A 210 -27.57 0.13 18.20
C GLU A 210 -26.96 1.49 17.80
N LYS A 211 -27.02 2.46 18.70
CA LYS A 211 -26.31 3.74 18.54
C LYS A 211 -24.87 3.64 19.03
N LEU A 212 -24.08 2.75 18.42
CA LEU A 212 -22.65 2.63 18.71
C LEU A 212 -21.86 3.63 17.86
N THR A 213 -20.86 4.24 18.49
CA THR A 213 -19.80 4.94 17.76
C THR A 213 -18.72 3.96 17.31
N VAL A 214 -17.88 4.37 16.37
CA VAL A 214 -16.72 3.56 15.95
C VAL A 214 -15.79 3.27 17.13
N THR A 215 -15.65 4.22 18.05
CA THR A 215 -14.83 4.08 19.26
C THR A 215 -15.42 3.04 20.20
N ASP A 216 -16.75 3.02 20.37
CA ASP A 216 -17.44 2.01 21.19
C ASP A 216 -17.28 0.61 20.59
N LEU A 217 -17.40 0.50 19.26
CA LEU A 217 -17.22 -0.77 18.53
C LEU A 217 -15.80 -1.35 18.76
N ILE A 218 -14.79 -0.50 18.66
CA ILE A 218 -13.39 -0.88 18.90
C ILE A 218 -13.17 -1.26 20.38
N ALA A 219 -13.67 -0.44 21.30
CA ALA A 219 -13.58 -0.72 22.74
C ALA A 219 -14.27 -2.03 23.12
N LEU A 220 -15.41 -2.32 22.51
CA LEU A 220 -16.16 -3.55 22.73
C LEU A 220 -15.38 -4.77 22.18
N SER A 221 -14.80 -4.66 20.98
CA SER A 221 -13.98 -5.73 20.42
C SER A 221 -12.77 -6.04 21.29
N PHE A 222 -12.10 -4.99 21.83
CA PHE A 222 -11.00 -5.16 22.76
C PHE A 222 -11.44 -5.84 24.07
N LYS A 223 -12.57 -5.43 24.65
CA LYS A 223 -13.12 -5.99 25.89
C LYS A 223 -13.52 -7.46 25.74
N ARG A 224 -13.87 -7.89 24.53
CA ARG A 224 -14.25 -9.26 24.23
C ARG A 224 -13.06 -10.22 23.96
N ILE A 225 -11.83 -9.71 24.04
CA ILE A 225 -10.64 -10.61 24.00
C ILE A 225 -10.64 -11.42 25.30
N PRO A 226 -10.62 -12.78 25.24
CA PRO A 226 -10.60 -13.62 26.44
C PRO A 226 -9.39 -13.29 27.30
N SER A 227 -9.57 -13.20 28.63
CA SER A 227 -8.48 -13.07 29.59
C SER A 227 -7.85 -14.44 29.88
N ASP A 228 -6.59 -14.46 30.37
CA ASP A 228 -5.91 -15.71 30.74
C ASP A 228 -6.67 -16.50 31.82
N THR A 229 -7.55 -15.81 32.56
CA THR A 229 -8.41 -16.42 33.59
C THR A 229 -9.63 -17.16 33.03
N ASP A 230 -10.03 -16.88 31.79
CA ASP A 230 -11.24 -17.49 31.21
C ASP A 230 -10.95 -18.88 30.57
N THR A 231 -9.68 -19.13 30.22
CA THR A 231 -9.25 -20.43 29.69
C THR A 231 -9.19 -21.57 30.75
N VAL A 232 -9.19 -21.22 32.03
CA VAL A 232 -9.12 -22.21 33.15
C VAL A 232 -10.52 -22.72 33.55
N LYS A 233 -11.60 -22.21 33.01
CA LYS A 233 -13.00 -22.60 33.34
C LYS A 233 -13.68 -23.49 32.30
N ALA A 234 -12.96 -23.94 31.29
CA ALA A 234 -13.50 -24.79 30.19
C ALA A 234 -12.91 -26.23 30.17
N GLU A 235 -12.45 -26.73 31.33
CA GLU A 235 -12.19 -28.17 31.58
C GLU A 235 -13.22 -28.78 32.49
#